data_63364fc3249933cea3a6864c2175155f
#
_entry.id   63364fc3249933cea3a6864c2175155f
#
_cell.length_a   1.000
_cell.length_b   1.000
_cell.length_c   1.000
_cell.angle_alpha   90.00
_cell.angle_beta   90.00
_cell.angle_gamma   90.00
#
_symmetry.space_group_name_H-M   'P 1'
#
loop_
_entity.id
_entity.type
_entity.pdbx_description
1 polymer ?
#
loop_
_entity_poly.entity_id
_entity_poly.type
_entity_poly.pdbx_seq_one_letter_code
_entity_poly.pdbx_strand_id
1 'polypeptide(L)'
;RLKEVIHHLETHNFRGSIFLNEQEYEWESLVTHFDIQKKYPNKRKGKEIPALALAGGFPFHFTHLDDPYGTYQGTTRTGGSVIFDLFHKDQQRKSYNAVLMGLMGAGKSTFLKKVTTDNAIKGYKIRGFDIVGEFESLVRELGGKQIALDGSEGQINPLQVFKTHEHEINSFTQHLSKLTVFYRFIAPEAKDDELKEYEKLLRKLYIQKQLWNDEKGASNHITGRSPEAYPTFSEFLHLIRKELYTDEETREHHPNLGEYRKRRLELIELNIENLVETYAHLFDGISTIEDFNNEQVVFFSIRHLSKLKDEIAQAQLFNVMSLLWDGMLQNGEPQLAAYTKGTLSFEDAIRYLIVIDEAHHIVNTKKGNEHALDFLTEFSREARKYFAGLIYASHLISDFVPDGSEQTAIEKIKKLFDLTQYKFIMQQDDNNLDTIQRVFKTGITDSELAEIPKLPIGDVLLCIKSVKNILFHIEIDEEEKVLYGGGA
;
A
#
# COMPACT_ATOMS: atom_id res chain seq x y z
N ARG A 1 -7.31 55.89 8.02
CA ARG A 1 -7.49 54.53 8.62
C ARG A 1 -8.93 54.22 8.98
N LEU A 2 -9.64 55.03 9.80
CA LEU A 2 -11.03 54.74 10.19
C LEU A 2 -11.97 54.70 8.98
N LYS A 3 -11.89 55.67 8.06
CA LYS A 3 -12.69 55.70 6.82
C LYS A 3 -12.41 54.48 5.94
N GLU A 4 -11.16 54.05 5.89
CA GLU A 4 -10.74 52.83 5.13
C GLU A 4 -11.37 51.58 5.74
N VAL A 5 -11.36 51.44 7.07
CA VAL A 5 -12.00 50.32 7.76
C VAL A 5 -13.50 50.28 7.52
N ILE A 6 -14.17 51.46 7.66
CA ILE A 6 -15.62 51.54 7.40
C ILE A 6 -15.94 51.21 5.95
N HIS A 7 -15.16 51.74 5.00
CA HIS A 7 -15.31 51.43 3.57
C HIS A 7 -15.12 49.94 3.29
N HIS A 8 -14.07 49.33 3.89
CA HIS A 8 -13.84 47.88 3.74
C HIS A 8 -14.98 47.05 4.32
N LEU A 9 -15.55 47.41 5.46
CA LEU A 9 -16.73 46.74 6.02
C LEU A 9 -17.97 46.89 5.11
N GLU A 10 -18.18 48.08 4.53
CA GLU A 10 -19.30 48.35 3.62
C GLU A 10 -19.20 47.55 2.32
N THR A 11 -18.00 47.33 1.76
CA THR A 11 -17.80 46.51 0.58
C THR A 11 -18.19 45.06 0.82
N HIS A 12 -18.17 44.61 2.08
CA HIS A 12 -18.59 43.26 2.50
C HIS A 12 -20.00 43.23 3.12
N ASN A 13 -20.84 44.26 2.87
CA ASN A 13 -22.19 44.40 3.39
C ASN A 13 -22.30 44.50 4.93
N PHE A 14 -21.23 44.90 5.62
CA PHE A 14 -21.27 45.22 7.03
C PHE A 14 -21.39 46.74 7.25
N ARG A 15 -22.19 47.15 8.23
CA ARG A 15 -22.26 48.55 8.66
C ARG A 15 -21.39 48.75 9.88
N GLY A 16 -20.40 49.63 9.76
CA GLY A 16 -19.56 50.07 10.88
C GLY A 16 -20.04 51.41 11.41
N SER A 17 -20.12 51.58 12.72
CA SER A 17 -20.40 52.85 13.39
C SER A 17 -19.45 53.09 14.55
N ILE A 18 -19.22 54.35 14.90
CA ILE A 18 -18.37 54.74 16.03
C ILE A 18 -19.26 55.18 17.14
N PHE A 19 -18.95 54.80 18.35
CA PHE A 19 -19.57 55.32 19.55
C PHE A 19 -18.82 56.57 20.03
N LEU A 20 -19.54 57.66 20.16
CA LEU A 20 -18.94 58.93 20.57
C LEU A 20 -18.98 59.07 22.09
N ASN A 21 -17.83 59.42 22.70
CA ASN A 21 -17.68 59.60 24.15
C ASN A 21 -17.95 58.37 25.02
N GLU A 22 -17.80 57.19 24.47
CA GLU A 22 -18.05 55.92 25.18
C GLU A 22 -16.79 55.03 25.27
N GLN A 23 -15.61 55.57 24.89
CA GLN A 23 -14.38 54.79 24.75
C GLN A 23 -13.93 54.10 26.04
N GLU A 24 -14.14 54.74 27.19
CA GLU A 24 -13.79 54.19 28.49
C GLU A 24 -14.62 52.95 28.81
N TYR A 25 -15.93 53.03 28.64
CA TYR A 25 -16.84 51.90 28.87
C TYR A 25 -16.64 50.77 27.86
N GLU A 26 -16.32 51.10 26.61
CA GLU A 26 -16.01 50.10 25.58
C GLU A 26 -14.72 49.35 25.93
N TRP A 27 -13.70 50.11 26.38
CA TRP A 27 -12.42 49.50 26.82
C TRP A 27 -12.63 48.63 28.07
N GLU A 28 -13.32 49.11 29.08
CA GLU A 28 -13.59 48.35 30.29
C GLU A 28 -14.44 47.09 29.99
N SER A 29 -15.34 47.15 29.01
CA SER A 29 -16.18 45.99 28.64
C SER A 29 -15.40 44.82 28.11
N LEU A 30 -14.21 45.00 27.55
CA LEU A 30 -13.34 43.90 27.06
C LEU A 30 -12.83 43.00 28.18
N VAL A 31 -12.67 43.53 29.39
CA VAL A 31 -12.07 42.86 30.54
C VAL A 31 -13.00 42.67 31.72
N THR A 32 -14.26 43.13 31.62
CA THR A 32 -15.22 43.15 32.74
C THR A 32 -16.26 42.04 32.57
N HIS A 33 -16.63 41.43 33.69
CA HIS A 33 -17.67 40.41 33.74
C HIS A 33 -19.03 40.94 33.27
N PHE A 34 -19.82 40.15 32.56
CA PHE A 34 -21.11 40.56 31.95
C PHE A 34 -22.09 41.20 32.91
N ASP A 35 -22.19 40.78 34.18
CA ASP A 35 -23.09 41.36 35.16
C ASP A 35 -22.70 42.79 35.58
N ILE A 36 -21.43 43.15 35.41
CA ILE A 36 -20.96 44.53 35.60
C ILE A 36 -21.25 45.35 34.35
N GLN A 37 -20.98 44.80 33.16
CA GLN A 37 -21.27 45.46 31.87
C GLN A 37 -22.76 45.87 31.78
N LYS A 38 -23.68 45.09 32.33
CA LYS A 38 -25.10 45.43 32.39
C LYS A 38 -25.41 46.72 33.12
N LYS A 39 -24.49 47.22 33.95
CA LYS A 39 -24.65 48.43 34.76
C LYS A 39 -24.08 49.67 34.08
N TYR A 40 -23.37 49.54 32.97
CA TYR A 40 -22.77 50.66 32.27
C TYR A 40 -23.84 51.57 31.63
N PRO A 41 -23.60 52.90 31.58
CA PRO A 41 -24.54 53.87 30.98
C PRO A 41 -24.78 53.60 29.49
N ASN A 42 -23.77 53.08 28.80
CA ASN A 42 -23.78 52.77 27.37
C ASN A 42 -24.34 51.38 27.07
N LYS A 43 -25.01 50.75 28.03
CA LYS A 43 -25.57 49.41 27.88
C LYS A 43 -26.30 49.23 26.55
N ARG A 44 -25.81 48.28 25.73
CA ARG A 44 -26.40 47.90 24.46
C ARG A 44 -27.04 46.53 24.55
N LYS A 45 -28.12 46.35 23.79
CA LYS A 45 -28.69 45.01 23.62
C LYS A 45 -27.73 44.20 22.74
N GLY A 46 -27.06 43.23 23.34
CA GLY A 46 -26.19 42.29 22.62
C GLY A 46 -26.94 41.43 21.60
N LYS A 47 -26.24 40.89 20.63
CA LYS A 47 -26.74 39.81 19.77
C LYS A 47 -26.43 38.48 20.43
N GLU A 48 -27.41 37.61 20.50
CA GLU A 48 -27.20 36.23 20.91
C GLU A 48 -26.45 35.50 19.78
N ILE A 49 -25.26 35.03 20.09
CA ILE A 49 -24.46 34.21 19.17
C ILE A 49 -24.35 32.81 19.78
N PRO A 50 -24.81 31.76 19.10
CA PRO A 50 -24.64 30.40 19.57
C PRO A 50 -23.17 30.11 19.86
N ALA A 51 -22.86 29.39 20.95
CA ALA A 51 -21.51 29.09 21.35
C ALA A 51 -20.70 28.36 20.22
N LEU A 52 -21.40 27.52 19.45
CA LEU A 52 -20.79 26.84 18.30
C LEU A 52 -20.34 27.82 17.20
N ALA A 53 -21.14 28.84 16.90
CA ALA A 53 -20.80 29.88 15.92
C ALA A 53 -19.64 30.75 16.41
N LEU A 54 -19.63 31.07 17.73
CA LEU A 54 -18.52 31.81 18.36
C LEU A 54 -17.24 30.99 18.36
N ALA A 55 -17.31 29.70 18.63
CA ALA A 55 -16.15 28.78 18.56
C ALA A 55 -15.57 28.70 17.15
N GLY A 56 -16.39 28.69 16.10
CA GLY A 56 -15.96 28.74 14.71
C GLY A 56 -15.20 29.99 14.30
N GLY A 57 -15.45 31.12 15.01
CA GLY A 57 -14.77 32.41 14.82
C GLY A 57 -13.54 32.62 15.71
N PHE A 58 -13.12 31.62 16.49
CA PHE A 58 -11.99 31.75 17.42
C PHE A 58 -10.64 31.81 16.66
N PRO A 59 -9.94 32.96 16.65
CA PRO A 59 -8.82 33.18 15.75
C PRO A 59 -7.53 32.52 16.22
N PHE A 60 -7.49 31.97 17.42
CA PHE A 60 -6.30 31.30 18.00
C PHE A 60 -6.34 29.79 17.87
N HIS A 61 -7.36 29.26 17.18
CA HIS A 61 -7.41 27.83 16.88
C HIS A 61 -6.66 27.53 15.59
N PHE A 62 -5.79 26.54 15.63
CA PHE A 62 -5.13 26.00 14.44
C PHE A 62 -5.19 24.47 14.50
N THR A 63 -5.38 23.88 13.33
CA THR A 63 -5.30 22.43 13.16
C THR A 63 -3.83 22.04 13.02
N HIS A 64 -3.39 21.03 13.75
CA HIS A 64 -2.04 20.51 13.69
C HIS A 64 -2.03 19.00 13.88
N LEU A 65 -0.94 18.36 13.54
CA LEU A 65 -0.61 16.98 13.90
C LEU A 65 0.81 16.97 14.43
N ASP A 66 1.02 16.31 15.56
CA ASP A 66 2.32 16.26 16.23
C ASP A 66 2.59 14.84 16.73
N ASP A 67 3.04 13.98 15.84
CA ASP A 67 3.43 12.61 16.18
C ASP A 67 4.85 12.62 16.75
N PRO A 68 5.12 12.00 17.92
CA PRO A 68 6.40 12.11 18.62
C PRO A 68 7.63 11.71 17.80
N TYR A 69 7.47 10.73 16.89
CA TYR A 69 8.55 10.26 16.00
C TYR A 69 8.27 10.62 14.55
N GLY A 70 7.41 11.62 14.34
CA GLY A 70 7.01 12.07 13.01
C GLY A 70 8.10 12.89 12.32
N THR A 71 7.94 13.04 11.01
CA THR A 71 8.68 13.96 10.17
C THR A 71 7.78 15.11 9.71
N TYR A 72 8.36 16.26 9.50
CA TYR A 72 7.62 17.42 9.05
C TYR A 72 7.13 17.22 7.61
N GLN A 73 5.82 17.32 7.42
CA GLN A 73 5.19 17.15 6.11
C GLN A 73 4.73 18.47 5.50
N GLY A 74 4.48 19.49 6.32
CA GLY A 74 4.01 20.79 5.84
C GLY A 74 3.12 21.50 6.83
N THR A 75 2.33 22.47 6.34
CA THR A 75 1.48 23.35 7.15
C THR A 75 0.03 23.29 6.76
N THR A 76 -0.87 23.39 7.77
CA THR A 76 -2.30 23.50 7.54
C THR A 76 -2.67 24.93 7.09
N ARG A 77 -3.86 25.10 6.49
CA ARG A 77 -4.39 26.42 6.12
C ARG A 77 -4.50 27.39 7.31
N THR A 78 -4.54 26.88 8.53
CA THR A 78 -4.61 27.67 9.76
C THR A 78 -3.23 27.92 10.38
N GLY A 79 -2.13 27.51 9.73
CA GLY A 79 -0.74 27.76 10.14
C GLY A 79 -0.19 26.74 11.15
N GLY A 80 -0.87 25.63 11.39
CA GLY A 80 -0.37 24.57 12.26
C GLY A 80 0.56 23.59 11.51
N SER A 81 1.60 23.12 12.17
CA SER A 81 2.53 22.13 11.60
C SER A 81 1.90 20.74 11.53
N VAL A 82 2.28 19.98 10.51
CA VAL A 82 1.93 18.57 10.35
C VAL A 82 3.20 17.74 10.47
N ILE A 83 3.41 17.19 11.65
CA ILE A 83 4.48 16.23 11.95
C ILE A 83 3.83 14.85 11.98
N PHE A 84 4.13 14.03 10.97
CA PHE A 84 3.45 12.77 10.74
C PHE A 84 4.40 11.57 10.81
N ASP A 85 3.97 10.52 11.50
CA ASP A 85 4.61 9.21 11.50
C ASP A 85 3.65 8.13 11.02
N LEU A 86 3.98 7.51 9.89
CA LEU A 86 3.19 6.39 9.33
C LEU A 86 3.06 5.23 10.33
N PHE A 87 4.09 4.99 11.14
CA PHE A 87 4.16 3.89 12.10
C PHE A 87 3.76 4.28 13.53
N HIS A 88 3.19 5.48 13.69
CA HIS A 88 2.67 5.89 15.00
C HIS A 88 1.59 4.92 15.50
N LYS A 89 1.74 4.47 16.74
CA LYS A 89 0.83 3.53 17.40
C LYS A 89 0.24 4.14 18.66
N ASP A 90 -1.07 4.20 18.72
CA ASP A 90 -1.84 4.63 19.87
C ASP A 90 -3.11 3.77 20.06
N GLN A 91 -4.08 4.23 20.86
CA GLN A 91 -5.32 3.51 21.08
C GLN A 91 -6.22 3.47 19.83
N GLN A 92 -6.11 4.43 18.93
CA GLN A 92 -6.95 4.59 17.73
C GLN A 92 -6.22 4.17 16.46
N ARG A 93 -4.92 4.47 16.34
CA ARG A 93 -4.08 4.10 15.20
C ARG A 93 -3.42 2.76 15.43
N LYS A 94 -3.90 1.73 14.75
CA LYS A 94 -3.51 0.32 14.97
C LYS A 94 -2.98 -0.36 13.71
N SER A 95 -2.98 0.33 12.57
CA SER A 95 -2.48 -0.15 11.28
C SER A 95 -1.59 0.91 10.66
N TYR A 96 -0.67 0.51 9.80
CA TYR A 96 0.32 1.39 9.16
C TYR A 96 0.14 1.43 7.64
N ASN A 97 -1.01 0.93 7.16
CA ASN A 97 -1.33 0.95 5.75
C ASN A 97 -1.96 2.29 5.36
N ALA A 98 -1.62 2.76 4.18
CA ALA A 98 -2.12 3.99 3.61
C ALA A 98 -2.61 3.80 2.17
N VAL A 99 -3.52 4.66 1.74
CA VAL A 99 -3.83 4.88 0.33
C VAL A 99 -3.57 6.34 -0.01
N LEU A 100 -2.95 6.58 -1.16
CA LEU A 100 -2.64 7.90 -1.69
C LEU A 100 -3.28 8.04 -3.08
N MET A 101 -4.09 9.07 -3.25
CA MET A 101 -4.76 9.37 -4.53
C MET A 101 -4.55 10.81 -4.92
N GLY A 102 -4.29 11.05 -6.21
CA GLY A 102 -4.13 12.40 -6.73
C GLY A 102 -4.02 12.40 -8.24
N LEU A 103 -4.70 13.35 -8.89
CA LEU A 103 -4.59 13.56 -10.33
C LEU A 103 -3.12 13.70 -10.77
N MET A 104 -2.88 13.44 -12.06
CA MET A 104 -1.57 13.72 -12.65
C MET A 104 -1.20 15.19 -12.41
N GLY A 105 0.02 15.44 -11.89
CA GLY A 105 0.49 16.78 -11.55
C GLY A 105 0.00 17.32 -10.19
N ALA A 106 -0.81 16.60 -9.42
CA ALA A 106 -1.25 17.03 -8.07
C ALA A 106 -0.15 16.97 -6.99
N GLY A 107 1.02 16.38 -7.29
CA GLY A 107 2.14 16.22 -6.34
C GLY A 107 2.23 14.84 -5.70
N LYS A 108 1.47 13.83 -6.19
CA LYS A 108 1.44 12.45 -5.67
C LYS A 108 2.84 11.83 -5.56
N SER A 109 3.58 11.80 -6.67
CA SER A 109 4.93 11.19 -6.72
C SER A 109 5.92 11.90 -5.81
N THR A 110 5.85 13.23 -5.73
CA THR A 110 6.68 14.05 -4.82
C THR A 110 6.42 13.68 -3.36
N PHE A 111 5.16 13.60 -2.96
CA PHE A 111 4.78 13.20 -1.60
C PHE A 111 5.19 11.75 -1.29
N LEU A 112 4.98 10.84 -2.24
CA LEU A 112 5.38 9.44 -2.08
C LEU A 112 6.89 9.30 -1.91
N LYS A 113 7.69 10.07 -2.67
CA LYS A 113 9.15 10.14 -2.52
C LYS A 113 9.55 10.72 -1.17
N LYS A 114 8.88 11.79 -0.69
CA LYS A 114 9.11 12.37 0.64
C LYS A 114 8.88 11.34 1.75
N VAL A 115 7.73 10.68 1.75
CA VAL A 115 7.43 9.63 2.75
C VAL A 115 8.43 8.48 2.67
N THR A 116 8.87 8.10 1.47
CA THR A 116 9.89 7.06 1.26
C THR A 116 11.23 7.49 1.88
N THR A 117 11.68 8.71 1.60
CA THR A 117 12.93 9.28 2.12
C THR A 117 12.90 9.37 3.64
N ASP A 118 11.82 9.91 4.20
CA ASP A 118 11.63 10.06 5.65
C ASP A 118 11.76 8.73 6.39
N ASN A 119 11.19 7.67 5.84
CA ASN A 119 11.25 6.34 6.43
C ASN A 119 12.61 5.66 6.17
N ALA A 120 13.27 5.92 5.04
CA ALA A 120 14.62 5.43 4.77
C ALA A 120 15.65 6.05 5.73
N ILE A 121 15.57 7.35 6.01
CA ILE A 121 16.45 8.06 6.97
C ILE A 121 16.32 7.48 8.38
N LYS A 122 15.13 6.98 8.77
CA LYS A 122 14.91 6.30 10.05
C LYS A 122 15.54 4.89 10.11
N GLY A 123 16.20 4.42 9.04
CA GLY A 123 16.80 3.09 8.97
C GLY A 123 15.80 1.98 8.67
N TYR A 124 14.60 2.31 8.21
CA TYR A 124 13.59 1.30 7.87
C TYR A 124 13.89 0.63 6.54
N LYS A 125 13.45 -0.61 6.39
CA LYS A 125 13.54 -1.35 5.13
C LYS A 125 12.43 -0.90 4.19
N ILE A 126 12.80 -0.38 3.03
CA ILE A 126 11.87 0.10 2.02
C ILE A 126 11.87 -0.85 0.82
N ARG A 127 10.69 -1.22 0.38
CA ARG A 127 10.46 -2.00 -0.84
C ARG A 127 9.45 -1.26 -1.70
N GLY A 128 9.72 -1.11 -2.99
CA GLY A 128 8.82 -0.35 -3.85
C GLY A 128 8.62 -1.00 -5.21
N PHE A 129 7.49 -0.65 -5.84
CA PHE A 129 7.25 -0.89 -7.26
C PHE A 129 7.30 0.44 -8.00
N ASP A 130 8.09 0.48 -9.06
CA ASP A 130 8.29 1.65 -9.92
C ASP A 130 7.88 1.29 -11.36
N ILE A 131 6.73 1.80 -11.79
CA ILE A 131 6.18 1.52 -13.12
C ILE A 131 6.81 2.40 -14.19
N VAL A 132 7.02 3.68 -13.87
CA VAL A 132 7.40 4.70 -14.86
C VAL A 132 8.89 4.99 -14.86
N GLY A 133 9.62 4.62 -13.80
CA GLY A 133 11.04 4.93 -13.61
C GLY A 133 11.27 6.23 -12.84
N GLU A 134 10.27 6.72 -12.13
CA GLU A 134 10.36 7.98 -11.38
C GLU A 134 11.19 7.88 -10.10
N PHE A 135 11.38 6.68 -9.56
CA PHE A 135 12.12 6.44 -8.31
C PHE A 135 13.61 6.15 -8.51
N GLU A 136 14.08 5.94 -9.74
CA GLU A 136 15.46 5.52 -10.02
C GLU A 136 16.51 6.45 -9.40
N SER A 137 16.37 7.77 -9.57
CA SER A 137 17.28 8.75 -9.00
C SER A 137 17.27 8.71 -7.48
N LEU A 138 16.09 8.69 -6.87
CA LEU A 138 15.93 8.63 -5.42
C LEU A 138 16.54 7.36 -4.83
N VAL A 139 16.27 6.21 -5.43
CA VAL A 139 16.81 4.91 -4.98
C VAL A 139 18.34 4.93 -4.98
N ARG A 140 18.95 5.46 -6.04
CA ARG A 140 20.41 5.60 -6.15
C ARG A 140 20.98 6.51 -5.07
N GLU A 141 20.36 7.68 -4.83
CA GLU A 141 20.83 8.63 -3.80
C GLU A 141 20.69 8.07 -2.37
N LEU A 142 19.67 7.22 -2.14
CA LEU A 142 19.50 6.49 -0.88
C LEU A 142 20.43 5.26 -0.75
N GLY A 143 21.33 5.03 -1.72
CA GLY A 143 22.22 3.87 -1.74
C GLY A 143 21.50 2.55 -1.93
N GLY A 144 20.29 2.58 -2.48
CA GLY A 144 19.45 1.41 -2.72
C GLY A 144 19.72 0.74 -4.06
N LYS A 145 18.96 -0.34 -4.31
CA LYS A 145 18.99 -1.11 -5.56
C LYS A 145 17.66 -0.98 -6.31
N GLN A 146 17.74 -0.84 -7.62
CA GLN A 146 16.61 -1.02 -8.52
C GLN A 146 16.79 -2.34 -9.28
N ILE A 147 15.73 -3.13 -9.35
CA ILE A 147 15.76 -4.48 -9.95
C ILE A 147 14.69 -4.54 -11.04
N ALA A 148 15.11 -4.81 -12.28
CA ALA A 148 14.20 -5.02 -13.39
C ALA A 148 13.52 -6.40 -13.28
N LEU A 149 12.19 -6.43 -13.45
CA LEU A 149 11.42 -7.68 -13.37
C LEU A 149 11.21 -8.36 -14.74
N ASP A 150 11.88 -7.91 -15.76
CA ASP A 150 11.82 -8.47 -17.12
C ASP A 150 12.83 -9.58 -17.38
N GLY A 151 13.53 -10.03 -16.37
CA GLY A 151 14.56 -11.06 -16.45
C GLY A 151 15.93 -10.57 -16.89
N SER A 152 16.10 -9.28 -17.24
CA SER A 152 17.39 -8.73 -17.70
C SER A 152 18.46 -8.63 -16.61
N GLU A 153 18.06 -8.41 -15.36
CA GLU A 153 18.96 -8.26 -14.19
C GLU A 153 18.96 -9.48 -13.29
N GLY A 154 18.23 -10.51 -13.66
CA GLY A 154 18.13 -11.75 -12.92
C GLY A 154 16.71 -12.28 -12.86
N GLN A 155 16.59 -13.43 -12.23
CA GLN A 155 15.37 -14.21 -12.18
C GLN A 155 15.01 -14.56 -10.75
N ILE A 156 13.72 -14.61 -10.47
CA ILE A 156 13.17 -15.11 -9.20
C ILE A 156 12.46 -16.42 -9.51
N ASN A 157 13.01 -17.52 -9.01
CA ASN A 157 12.38 -18.82 -9.12
C ASN A 157 11.13 -18.90 -8.23
N PRO A 158 9.91 -18.99 -8.78
CA PRO A 158 8.70 -19.11 -7.96
C PRO A 158 8.67 -20.36 -7.09
N LEU A 159 9.43 -21.41 -7.46
CA LEU A 159 9.49 -22.67 -6.73
C LEU A 159 10.50 -22.66 -5.57
N GLN A 160 11.23 -21.57 -5.34
CA GLN A 160 12.11 -21.44 -4.18
C GLN A 160 11.32 -21.18 -2.90
N VAL A 161 11.61 -21.94 -1.84
CA VAL A 161 10.91 -21.82 -0.55
C VAL A 161 11.71 -20.95 0.40
N PHE A 162 11.11 -19.86 0.86
CA PHE A 162 11.69 -18.97 1.86
C PHE A 162 11.18 -19.33 3.26
N LYS A 163 12.01 -19.09 4.27
CA LYS A 163 11.62 -19.28 5.66
C LYS A 163 10.68 -18.14 6.10
N THR A 164 9.44 -18.49 6.37
CA THR A 164 8.39 -17.53 6.78
C THR A 164 7.85 -17.82 8.17
N HIS A 165 8.12 -19.00 8.71
CA HIS A 165 7.66 -19.44 10.02
C HIS A 165 8.73 -20.23 10.75
N GLU A 166 8.60 -20.34 12.07
CA GLU A 166 9.49 -21.13 12.91
C GLU A 166 9.50 -22.61 12.47
N HIS A 167 8.32 -23.15 12.10
CA HIS A 167 8.17 -24.54 11.66
C HIS A 167 8.18 -24.67 10.14
N GLU A 168 9.01 -25.53 9.61
CA GLU A 168 9.17 -25.83 8.18
C GLU A 168 7.85 -26.22 7.49
N ILE A 169 6.97 -26.96 8.17
CA ILE A 169 5.67 -27.37 7.63
C ILE A 169 4.79 -26.16 7.30
N ASN A 170 4.82 -25.11 8.13
CA ASN A 170 4.02 -23.91 7.91
C ASN A 170 4.55 -23.10 6.72
N SER A 171 5.88 -22.95 6.62
CA SER A 171 6.54 -22.30 5.46
C SER A 171 6.24 -23.04 4.17
N PHE A 172 6.29 -24.37 4.18
CA PHE A 172 6.00 -25.18 2.99
C PHE A 172 4.52 -25.12 2.57
N THR A 173 3.60 -25.24 3.54
CA THR A 173 2.16 -25.16 3.25
C THR A 173 1.78 -23.81 2.70
N GLN A 174 2.32 -22.73 3.27
CA GLN A 174 2.09 -21.37 2.78
C GLN A 174 2.65 -21.21 1.36
N HIS A 175 3.84 -21.74 1.10
CA HIS A 175 4.46 -21.72 -0.23
C HIS A 175 3.60 -22.43 -1.28
N LEU A 176 3.11 -23.65 -1.00
CA LEU A 176 2.20 -24.37 -1.91
C LEU A 176 0.91 -23.56 -2.20
N SER A 177 0.36 -22.92 -1.17
CA SER A 177 -0.80 -22.04 -1.36
C SER A 177 -0.49 -20.86 -2.27
N LYS A 178 0.69 -20.23 -2.14
CA LYS A 178 1.14 -19.16 -3.05
C LYS A 178 1.30 -19.65 -4.48
N LEU A 179 1.88 -20.83 -4.68
CA LEU A 179 2.03 -21.44 -6.01
C LEU A 179 0.69 -21.77 -6.66
N THR A 180 -0.31 -22.14 -5.86
CA THR A 180 -1.67 -22.35 -6.36
C THR A 180 -2.31 -21.05 -6.85
N VAL A 181 -2.07 -19.93 -6.15
CA VAL A 181 -2.52 -18.60 -6.60
C VAL A 181 -1.73 -18.16 -7.84
N PHE A 182 -0.41 -18.39 -7.88
CA PHE A 182 0.41 -18.13 -9.07
C PHE A 182 -0.12 -18.87 -10.30
N TYR A 183 -0.47 -20.15 -10.14
CA TYR A 183 -1.04 -20.95 -11.23
C TYR A 183 -2.38 -20.39 -11.73
N ARG A 184 -3.22 -19.83 -10.86
CA ARG A 184 -4.48 -19.17 -11.28
C ARG A 184 -4.25 -17.96 -12.16
N PHE A 185 -3.13 -17.26 -12.06
CA PHE A 185 -2.82 -16.17 -13.00
C PHE A 185 -2.50 -16.68 -14.38
N ILE A 186 -1.70 -17.74 -14.51
CA ILE A 186 -1.33 -18.32 -15.81
C ILE A 186 -2.43 -19.20 -16.41
N ALA A 187 -3.36 -19.67 -15.59
CA ALA A 187 -4.51 -20.51 -15.96
C ALA A 187 -5.80 -20.00 -15.31
N PRO A 188 -6.36 -18.84 -15.75
CA PRO A 188 -7.50 -18.20 -15.09
C PRO A 188 -8.80 -19.05 -15.10
N GLU A 189 -8.93 -20.00 -16.03
CA GLU A 189 -10.08 -20.89 -16.15
C GLU A 189 -9.88 -22.24 -15.40
N ALA A 190 -8.75 -22.40 -14.68
CA ALA A 190 -8.43 -23.60 -13.93
C ALA A 190 -9.48 -23.89 -12.85
N LYS A 191 -9.95 -25.13 -12.82
CA LYS A 191 -10.94 -25.58 -11.84
C LYS A 191 -10.27 -26.10 -10.57
N ASP A 192 -11.02 -26.20 -9.49
CA ASP A 192 -10.51 -26.65 -8.18
C ASP A 192 -9.89 -28.07 -8.21
N ASP A 193 -10.38 -28.96 -9.07
CA ASP A 193 -9.82 -30.30 -9.22
C ASP A 193 -8.46 -30.29 -9.95
N GLU A 194 -8.27 -29.38 -10.90
CA GLU A 194 -6.99 -29.12 -11.57
C GLU A 194 -5.97 -28.53 -10.59
N LEU A 195 -6.38 -27.53 -9.78
CA LEU A 195 -5.51 -26.92 -8.78
C LEU A 195 -5.04 -27.94 -7.71
N LYS A 196 -5.93 -28.83 -7.28
CA LYS A 196 -5.56 -29.89 -6.34
C LYS A 196 -4.57 -30.92 -6.96
N GLU A 197 -4.71 -31.22 -8.25
CA GLU A 197 -3.74 -32.08 -8.96
C GLU A 197 -2.39 -31.34 -9.12
N TYR A 198 -2.40 -30.04 -9.44
CA TYR A 198 -1.21 -29.19 -9.51
C TYR A 198 -0.45 -29.18 -8.17
N GLU A 199 -1.14 -28.90 -7.05
CA GLU A 199 -0.54 -28.91 -5.71
C GLU A 199 0.04 -30.28 -5.34
N LYS A 200 -0.65 -31.36 -5.68
CA LYS A 200 -0.18 -32.72 -5.47
C LYS A 200 1.10 -33.03 -6.26
N LEU A 201 1.19 -32.58 -7.50
CA LEU A 201 2.38 -32.74 -8.34
C LEU A 201 3.56 -31.90 -7.80
N LEU A 202 3.31 -30.67 -7.37
CA LEU A 202 4.34 -29.86 -6.72
C LEU A 202 4.89 -30.54 -5.47
N ARG A 203 4.01 -31.02 -4.59
CA ARG A 203 4.44 -31.74 -3.38
C ARG A 203 5.30 -32.97 -3.74
N LYS A 204 4.91 -33.71 -4.78
CA LYS A 204 5.69 -34.85 -5.29
C LYS A 204 7.07 -34.43 -5.80
N LEU A 205 7.14 -33.26 -6.48
CA LEU A 205 8.43 -32.72 -6.98
C LEU A 205 9.39 -32.42 -5.83
N TYR A 206 8.91 -31.76 -4.76
CA TYR A 206 9.76 -31.48 -3.58
C TYR A 206 10.20 -32.75 -2.85
N ILE A 207 9.37 -33.80 -2.83
CA ILE A 207 9.76 -35.10 -2.28
C ILE A 207 10.83 -35.77 -3.15
N GLN A 208 10.70 -35.75 -4.47
CA GLN A 208 11.70 -36.29 -5.39
C GLN A 208 13.05 -35.56 -5.30
N LYS A 209 13.04 -34.27 -5.08
CA LYS A 209 14.23 -33.44 -4.80
C LYS A 209 14.81 -33.64 -3.41
N GLN A 210 14.22 -34.51 -2.56
CA GLN A 210 14.62 -34.76 -1.17
C GLN A 210 14.58 -33.49 -0.29
N LEU A 211 13.77 -32.50 -0.66
CA LEU A 211 13.53 -31.29 0.11
C LEU A 211 12.41 -31.46 1.13
N TRP A 212 11.52 -32.43 0.91
CA TRP A 212 10.40 -32.73 1.77
C TRP A 212 10.20 -34.23 1.98
N ASN A 213 9.82 -34.61 3.20
CA ASN A 213 9.43 -36.00 3.53
C ASN A 213 8.11 -36.00 4.28
N ASP A 214 7.15 -36.79 3.83
CA ASP A 214 5.80 -36.92 4.41
C ASP A 214 5.73 -37.89 5.59
N GLU A 215 6.81 -38.59 5.92
CA GLU A 215 6.83 -39.54 7.04
C GLU A 215 6.64 -38.82 8.38
N LYS A 216 5.83 -39.39 9.25
CA LYS A 216 5.61 -38.84 10.60
C LYS A 216 6.92 -38.80 11.38
N GLY A 217 7.30 -37.61 11.84
CA GLY A 217 8.50 -37.36 12.60
C GLY A 217 9.75 -37.09 11.76
N ALA A 218 9.64 -37.01 10.42
CA ALA A 218 10.73 -36.60 9.57
C ALA A 218 11.20 -35.17 9.92
N SER A 219 12.50 -34.99 9.99
CA SER A 219 13.12 -33.67 10.14
C SER A 219 13.23 -33.03 8.76
N ASN A 220 12.25 -32.19 8.42
CA ASN A 220 12.26 -31.47 7.16
C ASN A 220 13.07 -30.16 7.29
N HIS A 221 13.91 -29.88 6.30
CA HIS A 221 14.69 -28.66 6.17
C HIS A 221 14.57 -28.15 4.73
N ILE A 222 13.40 -27.62 4.39
CA ILE A 222 13.09 -27.14 3.03
C ILE A 222 13.54 -25.69 2.82
N THR A 223 13.65 -24.90 3.90
CA THR A 223 14.05 -23.49 3.83
C THR A 223 15.57 -23.32 4.02
N GLY A 224 16.12 -22.17 3.59
CA GLY A 224 17.54 -21.83 3.79
C GLY A 224 18.52 -22.67 3.00
N ARG A 225 18.08 -23.38 1.97
CA ARG A 225 18.94 -24.08 1.01
C ARG A 225 19.47 -23.09 -0.02
N SER A 226 20.57 -23.47 -0.70
CA SER A 226 21.06 -22.71 -1.84
C SER A 226 20.01 -22.69 -2.96
N PRO A 227 19.95 -21.65 -3.80
CA PRO A 227 18.96 -21.53 -4.87
C PRO A 227 18.96 -22.74 -5.84
N GLU A 228 20.11 -23.36 -6.06
CA GLU A 228 20.28 -24.52 -6.95
C GLU A 228 19.61 -25.80 -6.41
N ALA A 229 19.35 -25.86 -5.12
CA ALA A 229 18.68 -27.01 -4.50
C ALA A 229 17.19 -27.09 -4.86
N TYR A 230 16.57 -25.95 -5.19
CA TYR A 230 15.15 -25.91 -5.48
C TYR A 230 14.85 -26.33 -6.92
N PRO A 231 13.65 -26.93 -7.15
CA PRO A 231 13.25 -27.32 -8.50
C PRO A 231 13.02 -26.11 -9.40
N THR A 232 13.05 -26.34 -10.72
CA THR A 232 12.64 -25.37 -11.75
C THR A 232 11.36 -25.82 -12.43
N PHE A 233 10.73 -24.94 -13.21
CA PHE A 233 9.54 -25.31 -13.98
C PHE A 233 9.85 -26.32 -15.08
N SER A 234 11.06 -26.33 -15.65
CA SER A 234 11.52 -27.41 -16.57
C SER A 234 11.49 -28.77 -15.88
N GLU A 235 11.99 -28.87 -14.66
CA GLU A 235 11.95 -30.13 -13.90
C GLU A 235 10.52 -30.51 -13.50
N PHE A 236 9.68 -29.52 -13.24
CA PHE A 236 8.26 -29.75 -12.97
C PHE A 236 7.52 -30.25 -14.20
N LEU A 237 7.81 -29.68 -15.39
CA LEU A 237 7.25 -30.14 -16.66
C LEU A 237 7.65 -31.58 -16.95
N HIS A 238 8.92 -31.95 -16.72
CA HIS A 238 9.38 -33.32 -16.86
C HIS A 238 8.64 -34.29 -15.93
N LEU A 239 8.38 -33.89 -14.66
CA LEU A 239 7.56 -34.69 -13.74
C LEU A 239 6.13 -34.88 -14.26
N ILE A 240 5.50 -33.82 -14.76
CA ILE A 240 4.13 -33.89 -15.32
C ILE A 240 4.10 -34.89 -16.50
N ARG A 241 5.05 -34.77 -17.43
CA ARG A 241 5.18 -35.65 -18.60
C ARG A 241 5.37 -37.10 -18.17
N LYS A 242 6.22 -37.37 -17.19
CA LYS A 242 6.42 -38.71 -16.63
C LYS A 242 5.15 -39.28 -15.97
N GLU A 243 4.25 -38.46 -15.44
CA GLU A 243 2.94 -38.90 -14.91
C GLU A 243 1.92 -39.15 -16.02
N LEU A 244 2.05 -38.48 -17.17
CA LEU A 244 1.10 -38.49 -18.27
C LEU A 244 1.45 -39.56 -19.31
N TYR A 245 2.75 -39.71 -19.64
CA TYR A 245 3.23 -40.55 -20.72
C TYR A 245 4.09 -41.73 -20.25
N THR A 246 3.98 -42.85 -20.93
CA THR A 246 4.92 -43.99 -20.77
C THR A 246 6.26 -43.69 -21.42
N ASP A 247 6.25 -42.92 -22.51
CA ASP A 247 7.40 -42.43 -23.25
C ASP A 247 7.12 -40.97 -23.65
N GLU A 248 8.02 -40.09 -23.24
CA GLU A 248 7.90 -38.63 -23.52
C GLU A 248 8.09 -38.30 -25.00
N GLU A 249 8.90 -39.07 -25.74
CA GLU A 249 9.14 -38.80 -27.17
C GLU A 249 7.94 -39.15 -28.02
N THR A 250 7.33 -40.31 -27.77
CA THR A 250 6.13 -40.76 -28.52
C THR A 250 4.84 -40.18 -27.98
N ARG A 251 4.85 -39.57 -26.80
CA ARG A 251 3.65 -39.06 -26.08
C ARG A 251 2.54 -40.10 -25.91
N GLU A 252 2.93 -41.37 -25.75
CA GLU A 252 2.01 -42.46 -25.50
C GLU A 252 1.55 -42.44 -24.03
N HIS A 253 0.25 -42.26 -23.82
CA HIS A 253 -0.31 -42.12 -22.45
C HIS A 253 -0.20 -43.45 -21.68
N HIS A 254 -0.04 -43.32 -20.35
CA HIS A 254 -0.14 -44.48 -19.46
C HIS A 254 -1.50 -45.20 -19.58
N PRO A 255 -1.51 -46.51 -19.89
CA PRO A 255 -2.75 -47.25 -20.17
C PRO A 255 -3.72 -47.30 -18.97
N ASN A 256 -3.22 -47.14 -17.75
CA ASN A 256 -4.00 -47.16 -16.52
C ASN A 256 -4.41 -45.75 -16.03
N LEU A 257 -4.16 -44.71 -16.82
CA LEU A 257 -4.48 -43.34 -16.45
C LEU A 257 -5.98 -43.07 -16.74
N GLY A 258 -6.77 -42.82 -15.70
CA GLY A 258 -8.19 -42.48 -15.87
C GLY A 258 -8.39 -41.17 -16.63
N GLU A 259 -9.36 -41.10 -17.54
CA GLU A 259 -9.62 -39.99 -18.46
C GLU A 259 -9.70 -38.61 -17.75
N TYR A 260 -10.35 -38.54 -16.59
CA TYR A 260 -10.44 -37.28 -15.82
C TYR A 260 -9.08 -36.78 -15.30
N ARG A 261 -8.21 -37.71 -14.86
CA ARG A 261 -6.87 -37.33 -14.40
C ARG A 261 -5.98 -36.96 -15.59
N LYS A 262 -6.06 -37.69 -16.68
CA LYS A 262 -5.39 -37.43 -17.94
C LYS A 262 -5.66 -36.00 -18.40
N ARG A 263 -6.94 -35.61 -18.50
CA ARG A 263 -7.32 -34.26 -18.92
C ARG A 263 -6.73 -33.16 -18.01
N ARG A 264 -6.72 -33.36 -16.68
CA ARG A 264 -6.11 -32.39 -15.77
C ARG A 264 -4.61 -32.27 -15.99
N LEU A 265 -3.93 -33.38 -16.15
CA LEU A 265 -2.48 -33.41 -16.43
C LEU A 265 -2.15 -32.73 -17.76
N GLU A 266 -2.92 -32.96 -18.81
CA GLU A 266 -2.78 -32.30 -20.12
C GLU A 266 -2.93 -30.79 -20.01
N LEU A 267 -3.91 -30.27 -19.23
CA LEU A 267 -4.08 -28.85 -19.00
C LEU A 267 -2.91 -28.24 -18.21
N ILE A 268 -2.45 -28.93 -17.18
CA ILE A 268 -1.30 -28.49 -16.38
C ILE A 268 -0.04 -28.51 -17.25
N GLU A 269 0.19 -29.57 -18.06
CA GLU A 269 1.30 -29.66 -18.99
C GLU A 269 1.30 -28.44 -19.92
N LEU A 270 0.20 -28.16 -20.59
CA LEU A 270 0.07 -27.07 -21.56
C LEU A 270 0.44 -25.70 -20.95
N ASN A 271 -0.06 -25.40 -19.75
CA ASN A 271 0.22 -24.15 -19.08
C ASN A 271 1.69 -24.04 -18.63
N ILE A 272 2.26 -25.11 -18.10
CA ILE A 272 3.67 -25.12 -17.66
C ILE A 272 4.61 -25.15 -18.86
N GLU A 273 4.30 -25.88 -19.93
CA GLU A 273 5.05 -25.87 -21.19
C GLU A 273 5.16 -24.45 -21.76
N ASN A 274 4.04 -23.70 -21.77
CA ASN A 274 4.05 -22.29 -22.19
C ASN A 274 4.97 -21.40 -21.32
N LEU A 275 5.02 -21.62 -20.00
CA LEU A 275 5.97 -20.92 -19.14
C LEU A 275 7.42 -21.23 -19.48
N VAL A 276 7.73 -22.52 -19.68
CA VAL A 276 9.10 -22.99 -19.94
C VAL A 276 9.56 -22.61 -21.35
N GLU A 277 8.70 -22.66 -22.35
CA GLU A 277 9.11 -22.37 -23.74
C GLU A 277 9.10 -20.88 -24.08
N THR A 278 8.12 -20.13 -23.56
CA THR A 278 7.93 -18.72 -23.95
C THR A 278 8.48 -17.75 -22.91
N TYR A 279 8.34 -18.07 -21.62
CA TYR A 279 8.64 -17.18 -20.51
C TYR A 279 9.72 -17.69 -19.57
N ALA A 280 10.61 -18.58 -20.06
CA ALA A 280 11.71 -19.14 -19.28
C ALA A 280 12.55 -18.07 -18.58
N HIS A 281 12.85 -16.97 -19.28
CA HIS A 281 13.63 -15.86 -18.76
C HIS A 281 13.02 -15.17 -17.54
N LEU A 282 11.72 -15.35 -17.29
CA LEU A 282 11.01 -14.79 -16.11
C LEU A 282 10.90 -15.80 -14.98
N PHE A 283 10.59 -17.08 -15.29
CA PHE A 283 10.11 -18.03 -14.29
C PHE A 283 10.90 -19.35 -14.22
N ASP A 284 11.59 -19.75 -15.29
CA ASP A 284 12.25 -21.05 -15.36
C ASP A 284 13.76 -20.94 -15.21
N GLY A 285 14.23 -21.22 -14.02
CA GLY A 285 15.65 -21.19 -13.67
C GLY A 285 15.87 -21.03 -12.17
N ILE A 286 17.13 -20.90 -11.83
CA ILE A 286 17.59 -20.67 -10.46
C ILE A 286 17.42 -19.18 -10.15
N SER A 287 17.02 -18.84 -8.92
CA SER A 287 17.02 -17.43 -8.51
C SER A 287 18.44 -16.87 -8.58
N THR A 288 18.63 -15.85 -9.41
CA THR A 288 19.91 -15.17 -9.61
C THR A 288 19.91 -13.75 -9.06
N ILE A 289 18.74 -13.23 -8.71
CA ILE A 289 18.66 -11.95 -8.00
C ILE A 289 19.32 -12.14 -6.64
N GLU A 290 20.34 -11.33 -6.36
CA GLU A 290 21.03 -11.31 -5.08
C GLU A 290 20.04 -11.15 -3.92
N ASP A 291 20.37 -11.70 -2.76
CA ASP A 291 19.58 -11.55 -1.54
C ASP A 291 19.47 -10.06 -1.17
N PHE A 292 18.37 -9.45 -1.59
CA PHE A 292 18.07 -8.03 -1.31
C PHE A 292 17.52 -7.80 0.11
N ASN A 293 17.36 -8.85 0.92
CA ASN A 293 16.85 -8.72 2.28
C ASN A 293 17.80 -7.91 3.17
N ASN A 294 19.09 -7.90 2.84
CA ASN A 294 20.10 -7.12 3.53
C ASN A 294 20.15 -5.66 3.08
N GLU A 295 19.58 -5.34 1.90
CA GLU A 295 19.53 -3.98 1.40
C GLU A 295 18.44 -3.19 2.13
N GLN A 296 18.72 -1.92 2.40
CA GLN A 296 17.74 -1.05 3.06
C GLN A 296 16.63 -0.63 2.11
N VAL A 297 16.96 -0.18 0.90
CA VAL A 297 16.03 0.34 -0.09
C VAL A 297 16.13 -0.49 -1.36
N VAL A 298 15.02 -1.09 -1.78
CA VAL A 298 14.94 -1.85 -3.04
C VAL A 298 13.65 -1.50 -3.76
N PHE A 299 13.76 -1.12 -5.02
CA PHE A 299 12.62 -0.90 -5.91
C PHE A 299 12.64 -1.86 -7.08
N PHE A 300 11.48 -2.37 -7.43
CA PHE A 300 11.27 -3.27 -8.56
C PHE A 300 10.69 -2.48 -9.74
N SER A 301 11.43 -2.43 -10.84
CA SER A 301 10.93 -1.83 -12.07
C SER A 301 10.04 -2.80 -12.80
N ILE A 302 8.78 -2.39 -13.03
CA ILE A 302 7.77 -3.16 -13.77
C ILE A 302 7.47 -2.56 -15.13
N ARG A 303 8.26 -1.58 -15.57
CA ARG A 303 8.08 -0.83 -16.83
C ARG A 303 7.92 -1.73 -18.05
N HIS A 304 8.66 -2.81 -18.10
CA HIS A 304 8.65 -3.75 -19.23
C HIS A 304 7.53 -4.79 -19.15
N LEU A 305 6.96 -5.03 -17.96
CA LEU A 305 5.86 -5.98 -17.79
C LEU A 305 4.59 -5.55 -18.53
N SER A 306 4.38 -4.24 -18.72
CA SER A 306 3.23 -3.71 -19.49
C SER A 306 3.19 -4.16 -20.94
N LYS A 307 4.28 -4.72 -21.49
CA LYS A 307 4.36 -5.24 -22.86
C LYS A 307 4.03 -6.73 -22.94
N LEU A 308 3.94 -7.41 -21.80
CA LEU A 308 3.58 -8.82 -21.72
C LEU A 308 2.06 -9.01 -21.75
N LYS A 309 1.63 -10.27 -21.91
CA LYS A 309 0.21 -10.60 -21.69
C LYS A 309 -0.15 -10.33 -20.23
N ASP A 310 -1.37 -9.83 -19.99
CA ASP A 310 -1.84 -9.44 -18.66
C ASP A 310 -1.66 -10.57 -17.63
N GLU A 311 -1.95 -11.82 -18.00
CA GLU A 311 -1.82 -12.99 -17.12
C GLU A 311 -0.38 -13.19 -16.63
N ILE A 312 0.59 -13.03 -17.55
CA ILE A 312 2.01 -13.21 -17.26
C ILE A 312 2.55 -12.05 -16.42
N ALA A 313 2.15 -10.82 -16.76
CA ALA A 313 2.50 -9.64 -15.97
C ALA A 313 1.98 -9.77 -14.53
N GLN A 314 0.74 -10.19 -14.36
CA GLN A 314 0.12 -10.42 -13.04
C GLN A 314 0.79 -11.57 -12.28
N ALA A 315 1.16 -12.65 -12.94
CA ALA A 315 1.89 -13.76 -12.33
C ALA A 315 3.26 -13.29 -11.80
N GLN A 316 3.99 -12.46 -12.56
CA GLN A 316 5.29 -11.93 -12.13
C GLN A 316 5.15 -10.92 -10.98
N LEU A 317 4.16 -10.02 -11.04
CA LEU A 317 3.85 -9.11 -9.94
C LEU A 317 3.51 -9.88 -8.66
N PHE A 318 2.71 -10.93 -8.78
CA PHE A 318 2.35 -11.79 -7.66
C PHE A 318 3.57 -12.54 -7.10
N ASN A 319 4.47 -13.03 -7.97
CA ASN A 319 5.72 -13.66 -7.56
C ASN A 319 6.55 -12.73 -6.67
N VAL A 320 6.74 -11.47 -7.10
CA VAL A 320 7.47 -10.47 -6.31
C VAL A 320 6.73 -10.07 -5.04
N MET A 321 5.40 -9.87 -5.11
CA MET A 321 4.61 -9.58 -3.90
C MET A 321 4.70 -10.71 -2.87
N SER A 322 4.73 -11.97 -3.31
CA SER A 322 4.94 -13.12 -2.44
C SER A 322 6.32 -13.08 -1.77
N LEU A 323 7.34 -12.70 -2.52
CA LEU A 323 8.70 -12.53 -2.01
C LEU A 323 8.79 -11.38 -1.00
N LEU A 324 8.09 -10.25 -1.24
CA LEU A 324 8.00 -9.15 -0.28
C LEU A 324 7.29 -9.55 1.02
N TRP A 325 6.26 -10.38 0.93
CA TRP A 325 5.62 -10.95 2.11
C TRP A 325 6.62 -11.79 2.92
N ASP A 326 7.36 -12.67 2.25
CA ASP A 326 8.38 -13.49 2.92
C ASP A 326 9.46 -12.63 3.57
N GLY A 327 9.93 -11.57 2.89
CA GLY A 327 10.88 -10.60 3.43
C GLY A 327 10.32 -9.83 4.64
N MET A 328 9.04 -9.48 4.63
CA MET A 328 8.34 -8.88 5.77
C MET A 328 8.34 -9.82 6.98
N LEU A 329 8.01 -11.09 6.78
CA LEU A 329 7.99 -12.09 7.85
C LEU A 329 9.40 -12.33 8.41
N GLN A 330 10.40 -12.48 7.55
CA GLN A 330 11.80 -12.64 7.95
C GLN A 330 12.30 -11.44 8.79
N ASN A 331 11.92 -10.21 8.42
CA ASN A 331 12.23 -9.01 9.21
C ASN A 331 11.46 -8.96 10.52
N GLY A 332 10.18 -9.30 10.49
CA GLY A 332 9.24 -9.04 11.58
C GLY A 332 9.17 -10.13 12.65
N GLU A 333 9.30 -11.42 12.30
CA GLU A 333 9.17 -12.52 13.29
C GLU A 333 10.19 -12.46 14.44
N PRO A 334 11.51 -12.28 14.18
CA PRO A 334 12.49 -12.15 15.25
C PRO A 334 12.21 -10.94 16.14
N GLN A 335 11.80 -9.83 15.55
CA GLN A 335 11.47 -8.59 16.26
C GLN A 335 10.20 -8.73 17.11
N LEU A 336 9.17 -9.41 16.57
CA LEU A 336 7.94 -9.71 17.31
C LEU A 336 8.23 -10.60 18.53
N ALA A 337 9.08 -11.61 18.37
CA ALA A 337 9.52 -12.45 19.47
C ALA A 337 10.28 -11.66 20.56
N ALA A 338 11.19 -10.76 20.15
CA ALA A 338 11.93 -9.88 21.06
C ALA A 338 11.01 -8.86 21.75
N TYR A 339 10.09 -8.25 21.01
CA TYR A 339 9.07 -7.34 21.54
C TYR A 339 8.17 -8.04 22.58
N THR A 340 7.71 -9.25 22.27
CA THR A 340 6.86 -10.04 23.19
C THR A 340 7.59 -10.43 24.48
N LYS A 341 8.91 -10.67 24.38
CA LYS A 341 9.78 -10.94 25.53
C LYS A 341 10.17 -9.67 26.31
N GLY A 342 9.86 -8.48 25.80
CA GLY A 342 10.21 -7.20 26.41
C GLY A 342 11.69 -6.81 26.25
N THR A 343 12.42 -7.44 25.32
CA THR A 343 13.83 -7.14 25.00
C THR A 343 13.98 -6.13 23.87
N LEU A 344 12.91 -5.78 23.17
CA LEU A 344 12.84 -4.77 22.12
C LEU A 344 11.67 -3.84 22.43
N SER A 345 11.87 -2.52 22.34
CA SER A 345 10.78 -1.55 22.39
C SER A 345 10.04 -1.48 21.05
N PHE A 346 8.82 -0.94 21.06
CA PHE A 346 8.11 -0.73 19.81
C PHE A 346 8.85 0.27 18.91
N GLU A 347 9.44 1.31 19.50
CA GLU A 347 10.13 2.41 18.82
C GLU A 347 11.40 1.94 18.13
N ASP A 348 12.14 1.02 18.74
CA ASP A 348 13.42 0.50 18.22
C ASP A 348 13.25 -0.59 17.14
N ALA A 349 12.03 -1.06 16.89
CA ALA A 349 11.80 -2.09 15.88
C ALA A 349 12.01 -1.53 14.47
N ILE A 350 12.79 -2.25 13.64
CA ILE A 350 13.00 -1.92 12.22
C ILE A 350 11.73 -2.16 11.43
N ARG A 351 11.15 -1.09 10.89
CA ARG A 351 9.93 -1.16 10.08
C ARG A 351 10.22 -1.71 8.68
N TYR A 352 9.18 -2.28 8.08
CA TYR A 352 9.21 -2.74 6.70
C TYR A 352 8.10 -2.03 5.92
N LEU A 353 8.48 -1.11 5.05
CA LEU A 353 7.54 -0.30 4.26
C LEU A 353 7.52 -0.78 2.82
N ILE A 354 6.31 -1.06 2.33
CA ILE A 354 6.09 -1.40 0.92
C ILE A 354 5.36 -0.24 0.26
N VAL A 355 5.98 0.31 -0.78
CA VAL A 355 5.46 1.43 -1.58
C VAL A 355 5.04 0.89 -2.95
N ILE A 356 3.76 1.00 -3.26
CA ILE A 356 3.20 0.52 -4.53
C ILE A 356 2.68 1.74 -5.28
N ASP A 357 3.53 2.26 -6.15
CA ASP A 357 3.09 3.30 -7.09
C ASP A 357 2.25 2.67 -8.20
N GLU A 358 1.27 3.42 -8.72
CA GLU A 358 0.26 2.94 -9.66
C GLU A 358 -0.36 1.58 -9.25
N ALA A 359 -0.76 1.50 -7.98
CA ALA A 359 -1.24 0.27 -7.35
C ALA A 359 -2.43 -0.38 -8.07
N HIS A 360 -3.14 0.36 -8.93
CA HIS A 360 -4.23 -0.16 -9.74
C HIS A 360 -3.78 -1.25 -10.74
N HIS A 361 -2.50 -1.36 -11.06
CA HIS A 361 -1.98 -2.47 -11.85
C HIS A 361 -2.04 -3.81 -11.10
N ILE A 362 -2.00 -3.76 -9.77
CA ILE A 362 -2.04 -4.95 -8.90
C ILE A 362 -3.43 -5.06 -8.22
N VAL A 363 -3.98 -3.93 -7.81
CA VAL A 363 -5.23 -3.81 -7.06
C VAL A 363 -6.33 -3.32 -8.00
N ASN A 364 -7.05 -4.20 -8.64
CA ASN A 364 -8.17 -3.81 -9.52
C ASN A 364 -9.27 -4.89 -9.55
N THR A 365 -10.42 -4.54 -10.13
CA THR A 365 -11.59 -5.42 -10.23
C THR A 365 -11.64 -6.25 -11.52
N LYS A 366 -10.56 -6.33 -12.30
CA LYS A 366 -10.53 -7.16 -13.51
C LYS A 366 -10.75 -8.63 -13.16
N LYS A 367 -11.43 -9.35 -14.03
CA LYS A 367 -11.68 -10.79 -13.89
C LYS A 367 -10.34 -11.54 -13.72
N GLY A 368 -10.24 -12.39 -12.73
CA GLY A 368 -9.02 -13.13 -12.39
C GLY A 368 -8.19 -12.51 -11.25
N ASN A 369 -8.32 -11.21 -10.97
CA ASN A 369 -7.57 -10.53 -9.90
C ASN A 369 -8.16 -10.72 -8.48
N GLU A 370 -9.29 -11.43 -8.36
CA GLU A 370 -9.93 -11.64 -7.05
C GLU A 370 -9.02 -12.31 -6.03
N HIS A 371 -8.17 -13.23 -6.48
CA HIS A 371 -7.21 -13.92 -5.62
C HIS A 371 -6.04 -13.02 -5.21
N ALA A 372 -5.62 -12.10 -6.08
CA ALA A 372 -4.64 -11.07 -5.72
C ALA A 372 -5.19 -10.13 -4.64
N LEU A 373 -6.46 -9.73 -4.75
CA LEU A 373 -7.13 -8.90 -3.74
C LEU A 373 -7.26 -9.62 -2.39
N ASP A 374 -7.58 -10.90 -2.40
CA ASP A 374 -7.62 -11.71 -1.17
C ASP A 374 -6.23 -11.81 -0.55
N PHE A 375 -5.20 -12.09 -1.34
CA PHE A 375 -3.80 -12.14 -0.91
C PHE A 375 -3.36 -10.80 -0.31
N LEU A 376 -3.59 -9.68 -1.00
CA LEU A 376 -3.23 -8.34 -0.51
C LEU A 376 -4.02 -7.94 0.75
N THR A 377 -5.26 -8.40 0.87
CA THR A 377 -6.07 -8.18 2.08
C THR A 377 -5.46 -8.91 3.28
N GLU A 378 -5.05 -10.15 3.12
CA GLU A 378 -4.35 -10.90 4.18
C GLU A 378 -2.98 -10.28 4.47
N PHE A 379 -2.20 -9.94 3.44
CA PHE A 379 -0.93 -9.25 3.59
C PHE A 379 -1.08 -7.95 4.40
N SER A 380 -2.03 -7.09 4.03
CA SER A 380 -2.32 -5.84 4.74
C SER A 380 -2.74 -6.06 6.19
N ARG A 381 -3.44 -7.15 6.48
CA ARG A 381 -3.88 -7.50 7.83
C ARG A 381 -2.72 -7.98 8.70
N GLU A 382 -1.85 -8.82 8.13
CA GLU A 382 -0.67 -9.36 8.81
C GLU A 382 0.42 -8.30 9.03
N ALA A 383 0.59 -7.36 8.09
CA ALA A 383 1.66 -6.37 8.08
C ALA A 383 1.85 -5.67 9.43
N ARG A 384 0.77 -5.21 10.06
CA ARG A 384 0.84 -4.51 11.36
C ARG A 384 1.48 -5.33 12.48
N LYS A 385 1.32 -6.66 12.43
CA LYS A 385 1.83 -7.58 13.44
C LYS A 385 3.35 -7.70 13.34
N TYR A 386 3.86 -7.57 12.13
CA TYR A 386 5.28 -7.70 11.80
C TYR A 386 5.99 -6.35 11.56
N PHE A 387 5.49 -5.28 12.19
CA PHE A 387 6.05 -3.92 12.09
C PHE A 387 6.13 -3.40 10.65
N ALA A 388 5.18 -3.77 9.81
CA ALA A 388 5.16 -3.41 8.42
C ALA A 388 3.93 -2.58 8.04
N GLY A 389 4.04 -1.83 6.94
CA GLY A 389 2.98 -1.03 6.35
C GLY A 389 3.08 -1.02 4.83
N LEU A 390 1.93 -0.82 4.17
CA LEU A 390 1.82 -0.73 2.72
C LEU A 390 1.20 0.61 2.33
N ILE A 391 1.77 1.26 1.31
CA ILE A 391 1.20 2.46 0.69
C ILE A 391 0.73 2.09 -0.72
N TYR A 392 -0.56 2.22 -0.96
CA TYR A 392 -1.18 2.05 -2.26
C TYR A 392 -1.38 3.42 -2.91
N ALA A 393 -0.61 3.76 -3.94
CA ALA A 393 -0.75 5.02 -4.66
C ALA A 393 -1.39 4.81 -6.03
N SER A 394 -2.30 5.69 -6.45
CA SER A 394 -2.89 5.72 -7.80
C SER A 394 -3.38 7.12 -8.15
N HIS A 395 -3.70 7.35 -9.41
CA HIS A 395 -4.25 8.64 -9.86
C HIS A 395 -5.69 8.82 -9.41
N LEU A 396 -6.55 7.87 -9.69
CA LEU A 396 -7.98 7.97 -9.45
C LEU A 396 -8.48 6.78 -8.62
N ILE A 397 -9.55 7.02 -7.87
CA ILE A 397 -10.26 5.91 -7.21
C ILE A 397 -10.92 4.98 -8.22
N SER A 398 -11.35 5.50 -9.38
CA SER A 398 -11.91 4.73 -10.48
C SER A 398 -10.92 3.76 -11.14
N ASP A 399 -9.60 3.98 -10.97
CA ASP A 399 -8.59 3.05 -11.45
C ASP A 399 -8.66 1.71 -10.70
N PHE A 400 -9.00 1.76 -9.42
CA PHE A 400 -9.23 0.58 -8.59
C PHE A 400 -10.61 -0.07 -8.84
N VAL A 401 -11.62 0.76 -9.13
CA VAL A 401 -13.02 0.36 -9.29
C VAL A 401 -13.56 0.96 -10.59
N PRO A 402 -13.16 0.44 -11.76
CA PRO A 402 -13.70 0.87 -13.05
C PRO A 402 -15.23 0.72 -13.13
N ASP A 403 -15.86 1.53 -13.97
CA ASP A 403 -17.29 1.43 -14.23
C ASP A 403 -17.66 0.05 -14.77
N GLY A 404 -18.78 -0.50 -14.26
CA GLY A 404 -19.23 -1.85 -14.63
C GLY A 404 -18.56 -2.99 -13.87
N SER A 405 -17.71 -2.69 -12.86
CA SER A 405 -17.11 -3.70 -11.98
C SER A 405 -18.18 -4.51 -11.24
N GLU A 406 -17.93 -5.81 -11.07
CA GLU A 406 -18.81 -6.69 -10.30
C GLU A 406 -18.87 -6.26 -8.81
N GLN A 407 -20.05 -6.37 -8.21
CA GLN A 407 -20.28 -5.96 -6.82
C GLN A 407 -19.34 -6.67 -5.82
N THR A 408 -19.07 -7.95 -6.07
CA THR A 408 -18.16 -8.78 -5.26
C THR A 408 -16.73 -8.25 -5.26
N ALA A 409 -16.23 -7.84 -6.42
CA ALA A 409 -14.88 -7.26 -6.56
C ALA A 409 -14.80 -5.88 -5.90
N ILE A 410 -15.85 -5.04 -6.04
CA ILE A 410 -15.95 -3.76 -5.33
C ILE A 410 -15.89 -3.96 -3.82
N GLU A 411 -16.59 -4.97 -3.28
CA GLU A 411 -16.56 -5.27 -1.84
C GLU A 411 -15.18 -5.73 -1.36
N LYS A 412 -14.44 -6.48 -2.17
CA LYS A 412 -13.04 -6.87 -1.85
C LYS A 412 -12.12 -5.65 -1.78
N ILE A 413 -12.21 -4.72 -2.73
CA ILE A 413 -11.43 -3.46 -2.70
C ILE A 413 -11.81 -2.61 -1.48
N LYS A 414 -13.09 -2.47 -1.18
CA LYS A 414 -13.53 -1.80 0.05
C LYS A 414 -12.91 -2.43 1.29
N LYS A 415 -12.94 -3.77 1.38
CA LYS A 415 -12.35 -4.50 2.50
C LYS A 415 -10.84 -4.26 2.61
N LEU A 416 -10.11 -4.20 1.49
CA LEU A 416 -8.70 -3.85 1.46
C LEU A 416 -8.46 -2.42 1.99
N PHE A 417 -9.22 -1.43 1.50
CA PHE A 417 -9.08 -0.04 1.92
C PHE A 417 -9.61 0.22 3.33
N ASP A 418 -10.50 -0.61 3.86
CA ASP A 418 -10.90 -0.58 5.26
C ASP A 418 -9.75 -0.95 6.22
N LEU A 419 -8.72 -1.65 5.73
CA LEU A 419 -7.50 -1.95 6.47
C LEU A 419 -6.48 -0.79 6.45
N THR A 420 -6.70 0.25 5.63
CA THR A 420 -5.83 1.42 5.62
C THR A 420 -6.20 2.36 6.77
N GLN A 421 -5.20 2.75 7.57
CA GLN A 421 -5.34 3.72 8.65
C GLN A 421 -5.38 5.14 8.10
N TYR A 422 -4.63 5.38 7.04
CA TYR A 422 -4.40 6.70 6.48
C TYR A 422 -4.91 6.76 5.04
N LYS A 423 -5.60 7.86 4.70
CA LYS A 423 -6.02 8.16 3.35
C LYS A 423 -5.54 9.55 3.02
N PHE A 424 -4.63 9.65 2.06
CA PHE A 424 -4.13 10.90 1.52
C PHE A 424 -4.88 11.16 0.20
N ILE A 425 -5.69 12.19 0.18
CA ILE A 425 -6.50 12.54 -0.99
C ILE A 425 -6.08 13.92 -1.45
N MET A 426 -5.40 13.98 -2.57
CA MET A 426 -5.09 15.20 -3.32
C MET A 426 -6.22 15.52 -4.28
N GLN A 427 -6.04 16.52 -5.12
CA GLN A 427 -7.06 16.91 -6.10
C GLN A 427 -7.59 15.71 -6.90
N GLN A 428 -8.91 15.66 -7.04
CA GLN A 428 -9.65 14.68 -7.83
C GLN A 428 -10.73 15.39 -8.65
N ASP A 429 -11.14 14.78 -9.76
CA ASP A 429 -12.27 15.29 -10.54
C ASP A 429 -13.62 15.11 -9.82
N ASP A 430 -14.56 16.02 -10.07
CA ASP A 430 -15.91 15.96 -9.52
C ASP A 430 -16.59 14.61 -9.75
N ASN A 431 -16.37 13.99 -10.90
CA ASN A 431 -16.93 12.69 -11.27
C ASN A 431 -16.50 11.54 -10.36
N ASN A 432 -15.39 11.68 -9.65
CA ASN A 432 -14.87 10.66 -8.75
C ASN A 432 -15.41 10.77 -7.32
N LEU A 433 -16.07 11.87 -6.96
CA LEU A 433 -16.51 12.15 -5.58
C LEU A 433 -17.50 11.10 -5.07
N ASP A 434 -18.46 10.68 -5.90
CA ASP A 434 -19.43 9.65 -5.54
C ASP A 434 -18.72 8.30 -5.26
N THR A 435 -17.70 7.98 -6.05
CA THR A 435 -16.92 6.74 -5.86
C THR A 435 -16.07 6.84 -4.59
N ILE A 436 -15.43 7.97 -4.31
CA ILE A 436 -14.71 8.24 -3.07
C ILE A 436 -15.64 8.05 -1.87
N GLN A 437 -16.83 8.69 -1.88
CA GLN A 437 -17.81 8.57 -0.82
C GLN A 437 -18.32 7.12 -0.67
N ARG A 438 -18.57 6.43 -1.78
CA ARG A 438 -19.01 5.02 -1.78
C ARG A 438 -17.96 4.06 -1.24
N VAL A 439 -16.68 4.29 -1.54
CA VAL A 439 -15.57 3.42 -1.11
C VAL A 439 -15.19 3.71 0.34
N PHE A 440 -15.08 4.98 0.73
CA PHE A 440 -14.61 5.37 2.08
C PHE A 440 -15.72 5.68 3.08
N LYS A 441 -16.96 5.49 2.75
CA LYS A 441 -18.27 5.60 3.47
C LYS A 441 -18.34 6.43 4.76
N THR A 442 -17.36 6.41 5.61
CA THR A 442 -17.33 7.07 6.92
C THR A 442 -15.95 7.65 7.16
N GLY A 443 -15.82 8.96 7.19
CA GLY A 443 -14.56 9.61 7.50
C GLY A 443 -14.30 10.88 6.71
N ILE A 444 -15.06 11.14 5.64
CA ILE A 444 -14.97 12.38 4.88
C ILE A 444 -16.34 13.07 4.99
N THR A 445 -16.38 14.31 5.45
CA THR A 445 -17.61 15.12 5.51
C THR A 445 -17.97 15.66 4.13
N ASP A 446 -19.24 16.00 3.92
CA ASP A 446 -19.68 16.59 2.64
C ASP A 446 -18.92 17.89 2.30
N SER A 447 -18.54 18.67 3.31
CA SER A 447 -17.74 19.89 3.13
C SER A 447 -16.32 19.57 2.67
N GLU A 448 -15.67 18.57 3.26
CA GLU A 448 -14.34 18.12 2.84
C GLU A 448 -14.38 17.51 1.44
N LEU A 449 -15.41 16.73 1.14
CA LEU A 449 -15.61 16.13 -0.19
C LEU A 449 -15.73 17.22 -1.27
N ALA A 450 -16.49 18.30 -1.00
CA ALA A 450 -16.65 19.42 -1.91
C ALA A 450 -15.38 20.28 -2.11
N GLU A 451 -14.40 20.18 -1.21
CA GLU A 451 -13.11 20.86 -1.32
C GLU A 451 -12.09 20.07 -2.18
N ILE A 452 -12.19 18.74 -2.25
CA ILE A 452 -11.22 17.89 -2.96
C ILE A 452 -10.95 18.36 -4.40
N PRO A 453 -11.95 18.67 -5.25
CA PRO A 453 -11.70 19.12 -6.62
C PRO A 453 -11.00 20.47 -6.73
N LYS A 454 -11.06 21.27 -5.66
CA LYS A 454 -10.50 22.63 -5.62
C LYS A 454 -9.12 22.70 -4.99
N LEU A 455 -8.56 21.56 -4.56
CA LEU A 455 -7.26 21.53 -3.91
C LEU A 455 -6.17 22.01 -4.87
N PRO A 456 -5.34 22.98 -4.47
CA PRO A 456 -4.14 23.34 -5.22
C PRO A 456 -3.14 22.17 -5.30
N ILE A 457 -2.19 22.27 -6.21
CA ILE A 457 -1.06 21.34 -6.29
C ILE A 457 -0.30 21.35 -4.94
N GLY A 458 -0.03 20.17 -4.41
CA GLY A 458 0.64 20.00 -3.13
C GLY A 458 -0.28 20.05 -1.91
N ASP A 459 -1.57 20.41 -2.06
CA ASP A 459 -2.53 20.29 -0.97
C ASP A 459 -3.06 18.86 -0.88
N VAL A 460 -3.21 18.36 0.34
CA VAL A 460 -3.69 17.00 0.61
C VAL A 460 -4.63 16.98 1.80
N LEU A 461 -5.74 16.25 1.64
CA LEU A 461 -6.62 15.88 2.74
C LEU A 461 -6.15 14.55 3.33
N LEU A 462 -5.57 14.58 4.52
CA LEU A 462 -5.21 13.39 5.30
C LEU A 462 -6.38 12.98 6.17
N CYS A 463 -6.99 11.85 5.89
CA CYS A 463 -8.00 11.23 6.76
C CYS A 463 -7.33 10.15 7.60
N ILE A 464 -7.24 10.38 8.91
CA ILE A 464 -6.74 9.41 9.90
C ILE A 464 -7.95 8.68 10.49
N LYS A 465 -8.10 7.42 10.13
CA LYS A 465 -9.28 6.61 10.50
C LYS A 465 -9.55 6.66 12.00
N SER A 466 -10.78 7.03 12.37
CA SER A 466 -11.26 7.15 13.76
C SER A 466 -10.55 8.21 14.62
N VAL A 467 -9.76 9.12 14.00
CA VAL A 467 -9.04 10.17 14.72
C VAL A 467 -9.51 11.55 14.27
N LYS A 468 -9.07 12.01 13.10
CA LYS A 468 -9.39 13.31 12.53
C LYS A 468 -9.01 13.41 11.06
N ASN A 469 -9.55 14.41 10.38
CA ASN A 469 -9.11 14.79 9.04
C ASN A 469 -8.31 16.09 9.13
N ILE A 470 -7.29 16.22 8.30
CA ILE A 470 -6.39 17.36 8.27
C ILE A 470 -6.13 17.73 6.82
N LEU A 471 -6.45 18.97 6.45
CA LEU A 471 -6.07 19.54 5.17
C LEU A 471 -4.81 20.37 5.35
N PHE A 472 -3.76 20.04 4.61
CA PHE A 472 -2.47 20.73 4.69
C PHE A 472 -1.79 20.81 3.33
N HIS A 473 -0.87 21.77 3.22
CA HIS A 473 0.05 21.90 2.09
C HIS A 473 1.32 21.13 2.38
N ILE A 474 1.75 20.28 1.45
CA ILE A 474 3.00 19.54 1.53
C ILE A 474 4.15 20.51 1.24
N GLU A 475 5.07 20.64 2.16
CA GLU A 475 6.26 21.46 1.99
C GLU A 475 7.47 20.59 1.67
N ILE A 476 8.19 20.99 0.65
CA ILE A 476 9.47 20.41 0.24
C ILE A 476 10.51 21.53 0.15
N ASP A 477 11.69 21.30 0.67
CA ASP A 477 12.79 22.24 0.56
C ASP A 477 13.51 22.16 -0.81
N GLU A 478 14.49 23.01 -1.06
CA GLU A 478 15.20 23.04 -2.34
C GLU A 478 16.06 21.80 -2.57
N GLU A 479 16.58 21.16 -1.53
CA GLU A 479 17.36 19.93 -1.62
C GLU A 479 16.43 18.76 -1.96
N GLU A 480 15.27 18.68 -1.32
CA GLU A 480 14.22 17.71 -1.62
C GLU A 480 13.68 17.87 -3.06
N LYS A 481 13.53 19.11 -3.56
CA LYS A 481 13.13 19.35 -4.97
C LYS A 481 14.14 18.77 -5.96
N VAL A 482 15.42 18.95 -5.70
CA VAL A 482 16.49 18.37 -6.53
C VAL A 482 16.48 16.85 -6.44
N LEU A 483 16.38 16.30 -5.22
CA LEU A 483 16.38 14.87 -4.95
C LEU A 483 15.19 14.17 -5.62
N TYR A 484 14.00 14.79 -5.59
CA TYR A 484 12.77 14.21 -6.16
C TYR A 484 12.66 14.46 -7.68
N GLY A 485 13.64 15.09 -8.30
CA GLY A 485 13.72 15.28 -9.76
C GLY A 485 12.78 16.35 -10.28
N GLY A 486 12.47 17.37 -9.46
CA GLY A 486 11.62 18.50 -9.82
C GLY A 486 10.31 17.99 -10.39
N GLY A 487 9.41 17.51 -9.57
CA GLY A 487 8.10 17.04 -10.04
C GLY A 487 7.47 18.04 -10.98
N ALA A 488 7.27 17.63 -12.23
CA ALA A 488 6.63 18.43 -13.26
C ALA A 488 5.15 18.58 -12.96
#